data_4535e09ba7b1efe3e23f331e3a496ea7
#
_entry.id   4535e09ba7b1efe3e23f331e3a496ea7
#
_cell.length_a   1.000
_cell.length_b   1.000
_cell.length_c   1.000
_cell.angle_alpha   90.00
_cell.angle_beta   90.00
_cell.angle_gamma   90.00
#
_symmetry.space_group_name_H-M   'P 1'
#
loop_
_entity.id
_entity.type
_entity.pdbx_description
1 polymer ?
#
loop_
_entity_poly.entity_id
_entity_poly.type
_entity_poly.pdbx_seq_one_letter_code
_entity_poly.pdbx_strand_id
1 'polypeptide(L)' 'MERRAKRINEISKNLAEEAYKAYAGKRDYKRALELYCLLAESKCVPKEISNFSKNMMGRLSKKIEDTHQ' A
#
# COMPACT_ATOMS: atom_id res chain seq x y z
N MET A 1 15.79 9.36 -18.86
CA MET A 1 15.83 9.41 -17.39
C MET A 1 14.48 9.63 -16.79
N GLU A 2 13.71 10.52 -17.35
CA GLU A 2 12.35 10.75 -16.88
C GLU A 2 11.46 9.52 -17.01
N ARG A 3 11.76 8.70 -18.01
CA ARG A 3 11.00 7.47 -18.23
C ARG A 3 11.10 6.48 -17.07
N ARG A 4 12.30 6.41 -16.46
CA ARG A 4 12.50 5.51 -15.32
C ARG A 4 11.71 5.97 -14.10
N ALA A 5 11.70 7.27 -13.85
CA ALA A 5 10.93 7.82 -12.75
C ALA A 5 9.45 7.58 -12.93
N LYS A 6 8.96 7.73 -14.16
CA LYS A 6 7.56 7.47 -14.47
C LYS A 6 7.18 6.01 -14.24
N ARG A 7 8.05 5.09 -14.65
CA ARG A 7 7.79 3.66 -14.47
C ARG A 7 7.70 3.29 -13.01
N ILE A 8 8.60 3.81 -12.21
CA ILE A 8 8.59 3.54 -10.77
C ILE A 8 7.31 4.09 -10.15
N ASN A 9 6.92 5.30 -10.56
CA ASN A 9 5.68 5.90 -10.08
C ASN A 9 4.45 5.08 -10.48
N GLU A 10 4.43 4.59 -11.71
CA GLU A 10 3.31 3.78 -12.19
C GLU A 10 3.21 2.46 -11.44
N ILE A 11 4.35 1.81 -11.22
CA ILE A 11 4.37 0.56 -10.47
C ILE A 11 3.89 0.80 -9.04
N SER A 12 4.36 1.87 -8.43
CA SER A 12 3.93 2.22 -7.08
C SER A 12 2.44 2.52 -7.02
N LYS A 13 1.92 3.25 -7.99
CA LYS A 13 0.50 3.55 -8.07
C LYS A 13 -0.32 2.28 -8.25
N ASN A 14 0.14 1.38 -9.12
CA ASN A 14 -0.57 0.13 -9.36
C ASN A 14 -0.62 -0.73 -8.11
N LEU A 15 0.48 -0.81 -7.39
CA LEU A 15 0.52 -1.56 -6.14
C LEU A 15 -0.39 -0.94 -5.09
N ALA A 16 -0.40 0.39 -5.01
CA ALA A 16 -1.27 1.08 -4.07
C ALA A 16 -2.73 0.86 -4.41
N GLU A 17 -3.07 0.87 -5.70
CA GLU A 17 -4.43 0.59 -6.14
C GLU A 17 -4.84 -0.84 -5.82
N GLU A 18 -3.95 -1.79 -6.06
CA GLU A 18 -4.23 -3.19 -5.74
C GLU A 18 -4.43 -3.37 -4.25
N ALA A 19 -3.61 -2.72 -3.45
CA ALA A 19 -3.74 -2.76 -1.99
C ALA A 19 -5.09 -2.20 -1.58
N TYR A 20 -5.48 -1.08 -2.17
CA TYR A 20 -6.76 -0.46 -1.86
C TYR A 20 -7.93 -1.34 -2.28
N LYS A 21 -7.82 -1.97 -3.44
CA LYS A 21 -8.86 -2.90 -3.92
C LYS A 21 -8.99 -4.10 -2.99
N ALA A 22 -7.88 -4.60 -2.51
CA ALA A 22 -7.91 -5.70 -1.55
C ALA A 22 -8.58 -5.26 -0.25
N TYR A 23 -8.30 -4.05 0.17
CA TYR A 23 -8.88 -3.49 1.38
C TYR A 23 -10.38 -3.19 1.23
N ALA A 24 -10.72 -2.42 0.21
CA ALA A 24 -12.09 -1.91 0.05
C ALA A 24 -13.02 -2.89 -0.67
N GLY A 25 -12.47 -3.63 -1.63
CA GLY A 25 -13.28 -4.53 -2.44
C GLY A 25 -13.43 -5.92 -1.84
N LYS A 26 -12.30 -6.57 -1.59
CA LYS A 26 -12.30 -7.95 -1.10
C LYS A 26 -12.23 -8.05 0.41
N ARG A 27 -12.01 -6.95 1.09
CA ARG A 27 -11.83 -6.91 2.53
C ARG A 27 -10.71 -7.84 3.01
N ASP A 28 -9.73 -8.04 2.13
CA ASP A 28 -8.55 -8.85 2.44
C ASP A 28 -7.50 -7.95 3.08
N TYR A 29 -7.68 -7.69 4.35
CA TYR A 29 -6.85 -6.73 5.07
C TYR A 29 -5.39 -7.18 5.17
N LYS A 30 -5.16 -8.48 5.32
CA LYS A 30 -3.81 -9.01 5.40
C LYS A 30 -3.05 -8.78 4.10
N ARG A 31 -3.72 -9.03 2.99
CA ARG A 31 -3.12 -8.82 1.67
C ARG A 31 -2.81 -7.35 1.44
N ALA A 32 -3.77 -6.50 1.78
CA ALA A 32 -3.58 -5.06 1.64
C ALA A 32 -2.41 -4.59 2.50
N LEU A 33 -2.33 -5.10 3.72
CA LEU A 33 -1.24 -4.75 4.62
C LEU A 33 0.12 -5.14 4.05
N GLU A 34 0.21 -6.33 3.46
CA GLU A 34 1.44 -6.77 2.82
C GLU A 34 1.86 -5.84 1.69
N LEU A 35 0.91 -5.46 0.83
CA LEU A 35 1.19 -4.59 -0.29
C LEU A 35 1.63 -3.21 0.17
N TYR A 36 0.94 -2.66 1.16
CA TYR A 36 1.32 -1.36 1.70
C TYR A 36 2.67 -1.43 2.42
N CYS A 37 2.96 -2.54 3.05
CA CYS A 37 4.25 -2.74 3.71
C CYS A 37 5.38 -2.69 2.68
N LEU A 38 5.20 -3.36 1.55
CA LEU A 38 6.18 -3.34 0.48
C LEU A 38 6.40 -1.91 -0.02
N LEU A 39 5.32 -1.16 -0.19
CA LEU A 39 5.41 0.22 -0.63
C LEU A 39 6.14 1.09 0.39
N ALA A 40 5.83 0.90 1.65
CA ALA A 40 6.43 1.71 2.71
C ALA A 40 7.93 1.42 2.87
N GLU A 41 8.34 0.20 2.63
CA GLU A 41 9.73 -0.19 2.76
C GLU A 41 10.58 0.15 1.54
N SER A 42 9.95 0.33 0.39
CA SER A 42 10.68 0.61 -0.84
C SER A 42 11.24 2.03 -0.83
N LYS A 43 12.53 2.14 -1.11
CA LYS A 43 13.19 3.44 -1.18
C LYS A 43 12.91 4.17 -2.49
N CYS A 44 12.45 3.44 -3.48
CA CYS A 44 12.18 4.00 -4.80
C CYS A 44 10.79 4.60 -4.91
N VAL A 45 9.95 4.40 -3.91
CA VAL A 45 8.57 4.89 -3.92
C VAL A 45 8.55 6.36 -3.52
N PRO A 46 7.74 7.20 -4.20
CA PRO A 46 7.60 8.60 -3.81
C PRO A 46 7.14 8.73 -2.36
N LYS A 47 7.60 9.79 -1.71
CA LYS A 47 7.27 10.03 -0.30
C LYS A 47 5.77 10.05 -0.05
N GLU A 48 5.02 10.62 -0.96
CA GLU A 48 3.56 10.71 -0.82
C GLU A 48 2.93 9.33 -0.70
N ILE A 49 3.35 8.42 -1.58
CA ILE A 49 2.83 7.06 -1.58
C ILE A 49 3.34 6.32 -0.35
N SER A 50 4.59 6.53 0.01
CA SER A 50 5.17 5.91 1.20
C SER A 50 4.43 6.34 2.47
N ASN A 51 4.16 7.63 2.61
CA ASN A 51 3.43 8.15 3.76
C ASN A 51 2.00 7.62 3.79
N PHE A 52 1.35 7.60 2.64
CA PHE A 52 0.01 7.05 2.54
C PHE A 52 0.00 5.58 2.95
N SER A 53 0.99 4.83 2.49
CA SER A 53 1.11 3.40 2.82
C SER A 53 1.27 3.19 4.32
N LYS A 54 2.10 4.00 4.95
CA LYS A 54 2.31 3.91 6.39
C LYS A 54 1.01 4.18 7.16
N ASN A 55 0.27 5.18 6.71
CA ASN A 55 -1.02 5.51 7.33
C ASN A 55 -2.00 4.35 7.17
N MET A 56 -2.05 3.76 5.99
CA MET A 56 -2.93 2.64 5.72
C MET A 56 -2.53 1.41 6.53
N MET A 57 -1.23 1.20 6.72
CA MET A 57 -0.75 0.09 7.54
C MET A 57 -1.30 0.19 8.97
N GLY A 58 -1.28 1.38 9.53
CA GLY A 58 -1.82 1.59 10.86
C GLY A 58 -3.31 1.29 10.93
N ARG A 59 -4.04 1.76 9.95
CA ARG A 59 -5.49 1.52 9.88
C ARG A 59 -5.80 0.05 9.69
N LEU A 60 -5.07 -0.61 8.81
CA LEU A 60 -5.28 -2.02 8.53
C LEU A 60 -4.94 -2.88 9.74
N SER A 61 -3.87 -2.55 10.44
CA SER A 61 -3.51 -3.25 11.67
C SER A 61 -4.64 -3.22 12.68
N LYS A 62 -5.23 -2.04 12.85
CA LYS A 62 -6.35 -1.89 13.76
C LYS A 62 -7.55 -2.71 13.33
N LYS A 63 -7.85 -2.69 12.04
CA LYS A 63 -8.97 -3.45 11.50
C LYS A 63 -8.77 -4.95 11.65
N ILE A 64 -7.55 -5.41 11.45
CA ILE A 64 -7.23 -6.83 11.62
C ILE A 64 -7.42 -7.24 13.08
N GLU A 65 -6.99 -6.40 14.01
CA GLU A 65 -7.19 -6.67 15.43
C GLU A 65 -8.67 -6.71 15.77
N ASP A 66 -9.45 -5.77 15.25
CA ASP A 66 -10.89 -5.71 15.53
C ASP A 66 -11.62 -6.92 14.96
N THR A 67 -11.22 -7.39 13.78
CA THR A 67 -11.88 -8.53 13.15
C THR A 67 -11.38 -9.86 13.66
N HIS A 68 -10.30 -9.87 14.42
CA HIS A 68 -9.71 -11.10 14.93
C HIS A 68 -10.50 -11.67 16.12
N GLN A 69 -11.51 -10.98 16.52
CA GLN A 69 -12.39 -11.47 17.55
C GLN A 69 -13.46 -12.40 16.97
#